data_f91f8527df64b3412789c5269232c588
#
_entry.id   f91f8527df64b3412789c5269232c588
#
_cell.length_a   1.000
_cell.length_b   1.000
_cell.length_c   1.000
_cell.angle_alpha   90.00
_cell.angle_beta   90.00
_cell.angle_gamma   90.00
#
_symmetry.space_group_name_H-M   'P 1'
#
loop_
_entity.id
_entity.type
_entity.pdbx_description
1 polymer ?
#
loop_
_entity_poly.entity_id
_entity_poly.type
_entity_poly.pdbx_seq_one_letter_code
_entity_poly.pdbx_strand_id
1 'polypeptide(L)'
;MNWLSGSKQRQTGRFNWPIIASRTTMLLASLLLAGCGALGLAYSQLPTLSYWWLDDYFDFNSTQSAQVRNGLDAVAVWHKQTELEPYGVLLDQASALAASSFTPAQACRWVDSATQRADAFVAQAAPLAVPAMATLTPVQLEHYNAYIAERNAKWQDEQLTGAPQERLAFRLERSLKQLERFYGNLTTAQERLVEQRLSSSSYEASEAFDRRLANQAKLLDWLKRVRGAGPDSFDGYAQELRGVWRDSMQWPQAKRLQWCQQVVDFHTIMTPAQRQTASETLAAYARDFRALR
;
A
#
# COMPACT_ATOMS: atom_id res chain seq x y z
N MET A 1 -15.94 -42.40 -74.57
CA MET A 1 -17.36 -42.14 -74.93
C MET A 1 -18.12 -41.70 -73.70
N ASN A 2 -18.70 -40.48 -73.76
CA ASN A 2 -19.78 -39.91 -72.91
C ASN A 2 -19.50 -39.65 -71.43
N TRP A 3 -19.32 -38.42 -71.00
CA TRP A 3 -20.24 -37.30 -70.85
C TRP A 3 -21.24 -37.52 -69.75
N LEU A 4 -21.15 -36.72 -68.65
CA LEU A 4 -22.22 -35.82 -68.25
C LEU A 4 -21.82 -34.91 -67.10
N SER A 5 -21.94 -33.68 -67.40
CA SER A 5 -22.04 -32.43 -66.65
C SER A 5 -22.78 -32.53 -65.31
N GLY A 6 -22.20 -31.99 -64.24
CA GLY A 6 -22.84 -31.71 -62.97
C GLY A 6 -22.59 -30.25 -62.56
N SER A 7 -23.62 -29.45 -62.63
CA SER A 7 -23.66 -28.02 -62.30
C SER A 7 -23.28 -27.72 -60.86
N LYS A 8 -22.30 -26.85 -60.65
CA LYS A 8 -22.00 -26.29 -59.35
C LYS A 8 -23.01 -25.20 -58.97
N GLN A 9 -23.90 -25.51 -58.06
CA GLN A 9 -24.70 -24.52 -57.33
C GLN A 9 -23.80 -23.76 -56.36
N ARG A 10 -23.67 -22.43 -56.58
CA ARG A 10 -23.08 -21.52 -55.61
C ARG A 10 -24.09 -21.28 -54.50
N GLN A 11 -23.82 -21.82 -53.31
CA GLN A 11 -24.47 -21.37 -52.08
C GLN A 11 -23.82 -20.08 -51.61
N THR A 12 -24.55 -18.98 -51.72
CA THR A 12 -24.23 -17.69 -51.11
C THR A 12 -24.59 -17.76 -49.62
N GLY A 13 -23.61 -18.10 -48.80
CA GLY A 13 -23.75 -17.99 -47.33
C GLY A 13 -23.90 -16.52 -46.92
N ARG A 14 -25.10 -16.13 -46.53
CA ARG A 14 -25.33 -14.86 -45.83
C ARG A 14 -24.64 -14.92 -44.48
N PHE A 15 -23.53 -14.19 -44.37
CA PHE A 15 -22.81 -13.98 -43.12
C PHE A 15 -23.63 -13.01 -42.26
N ASN A 16 -24.27 -13.53 -41.19
CA ASN A 16 -25.07 -12.75 -40.27
C ASN A 16 -24.18 -11.94 -39.31
N TRP A 17 -23.79 -10.74 -39.68
CA TRP A 17 -22.96 -9.79 -38.90
C TRP A 17 -23.58 -9.27 -37.60
N PRO A 18 -24.90 -9.19 -37.34
CA PRO A 18 -25.41 -8.56 -36.13
C PRO A 18 -25.25 -9.40 -34.85
N ILE A 19 -24.96 -10.71 -34.92
CA ILE A 19 -24.88 -11.57 -33.73
C ILE A 19 -23.48 -11.55 -33.10
N ILE A 20 -22.43 -11.28 -33.85
CA ILE A 20 -21.04 -11.24 -33.33
C ILE A 20 -20.78 -9.90 -32.64
N ALA A 21 -21.31 -8.78 -33.13
CA ALA A 21 -21.17 -7.46 -32.49
C ALA A 21 -21.84 -7.39 -31.10
N SER A 22 -22.98 -8.08 -30.94
CA SER A 22 -23.69 -8.15 -29.64
C SER A 22 -22.93 -8.93 -28.58
N ARG A 23 -22.25 -10.01 -28.94
CA ARG A 23 -21.50 -10.83 -27.97
C ARG A 23 -20.19 -10.19 -27.53
N THR A 24 -19.48 -9.48 -28.41
CA THR A 24 -18.26 -8.74 -28.07
C THR A 24 -18.56 -7.50 -27.23
N THR A 25 -19.67 -6.80 -27.47
CA THR A 25 -20.10 -5.67 -26.64
C THR A 25 -20.52 -6.13 -25.22
N MET A 26 -21.16 -7.28 -25.13
CA MET A 26 -21.57 -7.86 -23.84
C MET A 26 -20.35 -8.34 -23.02
N LEU A 27 -19.34 -8.91 -23.67
CA LEU A 27 -18.08 -9.33 -23.02
C LEU A 27 -17.24 -8.14 -22.56
N LEU A 28 -17.17 -7.04 -23.34
CA LEU A 28 -16.51 -5.81 -22.93
C LEU A 28 -17.24 -5.09 -21.79
N ALA A 29 -18.57 -5.07 -21.80
CA ALA A 29 -19.36 -4.54 -20.68
C ALA A 29 -19.20 -5.37 -19.42
N SER A 30 -19.08 -6.69 -19.53
CA SER A 30 -18.83 -7.59 -18.37
C SER A 30 -17.44 -7.42 -17.77
N LEU A 31 -16.43 -7.13 -18.60
CA LEU A 31 -15.05 -6.84 -18.13
C LEU A 31 -14.96 -5.49 -17.41
N LEU A 32 -15.73 -4.50 -17.83
CA LEU A 32 -15.77 -3.19 -17.15
C LEU A 32 -16.53 -3.24 -15.82
N LEU A 33 -17.56 -4.08 -15.70
CA LEU A 33 -18.28 -4.34 -14.45
C LEU A 33 -17.48 -5.20 -13.48
N ALA A 34 -16.57 -6.06 -13.96
CA ALA A 34 -15.72 -6.90 -13.11
C ALA A 34 -14.66 -6.07 -12.34
N GLY A 35 -14.21 -4.92 -12.86
CA GLY A 35 -13.21 -4.07 -12.21
C GLY A 35 -13.73 -3.45 -10.91
N CYS A 36 -14.90 -2.83 -10.90
CA CYS A 36 -15.50 -2.22 -9.71
C CYS A 36 -15.91 -3.27 -8.66
N GLY A 37 -16.38 -4.46 -9.10
CA GLY A 37 -16.73 -5.56 -8.20
C GLY A 37 -15.51 -6.18 -7.52
N ALA A 38 -14.38 -6.30 -8.22
CA ALA A 38 -13.15 -6.87 -7.68
C ALA A 38 -12.54 -6.00 -6.56
N LEU A 39 -12.54 -4.67 -6.72
CA LEU A 39 -12.03 -3.76 -5.68
C LEU A 39 -12.94 -3.77 -4.44
N GLY A 40 -14.27 -3.75 -4.63
CA GLY A 40 -15.24 -3.87 -3.54
C GLY A 40 -15.06 -5.17 -2.76
N LEU A 41 -14.88 -6.29 -3.47
CA LEU A 41 -14.60 -7.58 -2.86
C LEU A 41 -13.25 -7.57 -2.11
N ALA A 42 -12.19 -7.07 -2.71
CA ALA A 42 -10.88 -6.95 -2.06
C ALA A 42 -10.96 -6.07 -0.79
N TYR A 43 -11.66 -4.93 -0.87
CA TYR A 43 -11.86 -4.06 0.28
C TYR A 43 -12.64 -4.76 1.41
N SER A 44 -13.68 -5.52 1.09
CA SER A 44 -14.47 -6.27 2.09
C SER A 44 -13.66 -7.37 2.79
N GLN A 45 -12.56 -7.84 2.18
CA GLN A 45 -11.66 -8.84 2.78
C GLN A 45 -10.55 -8.23 3.65
N LEU A 46 -10.39 -6.89 3.66
CA LEU A 46 -9.33 -6.24 4.44
C LEU A 46 -9.34 -6.61 5.92
N PRO A 47 -10.49 -6.68 6.64
CA PRO A 47 -10.50 -7.11 8.04
C PRO A 47 -9.93 -8.53 8.22
N THR A 48 -10.33 -9.47 7.35
CA THR A 48 -9.86 -10.86 7.38
C THR A 48 -8.35 -10.96 7.11
N LEU A 49 -7.86 -10.26 6.08
CA LEU A 49 -6.43 -10.23 5.74
C LEU A 49 -5.60 -9.56 6.84
N SER A 50 -6.14 -8.49 7.42
CA SER A 50 -5.50 -7.80 8.56
C SER A 50 -5.44 -8.67 9.80
N TYR A 51 -6.50 -9.46 10.04
CA TYR A 51 -6.49 -10.44 11.13
C TYR A 51 -5.37 -11.47 10.95
N TRP A 52 -5.27 -12.12 9.78
CA TRP A 52 -4.21 -13.11 9.54
C TRP A 52 -2.82 -12.51 9.69
N TRP A 53 -2.62 -11.29 9.16
CA TRP A 53 -1.36 -10.59 9.32
C TRP A 53 -1.02 -10.29 10.78
N LEU A 54 -1.99 -9.90 11.61
CA LEU A 54 -1.78 -9.69 13.04
C LEU A 54 -1.57 -11.01 13.79
N ASP A 55 -2.28 -12.06 13.39
CA ASP A 55 -2.18 -13.39 13.99
C ASP A 55 -0.77 -13.98 13.83
N ASP A 56 -0.13 -13.77 12.68
CA ASP A 56 1.27 -14.13 12.45
C ASP A 56 2.22 -13.50 13.50
N TYR A 57 1.90 -12.31 14.01
CA TYR A 57 2.71 -11.64 15.04
C TYR A 57 2.43 -12.13 16.46
N PHE A 58 1.19 -12.51 16.77
CA PHE A 58 0.76 -12.67 18.16
C PHE A 58 0.25 -14.05 18.49
N ASP A 59 -0.03 -14.91 17.53
CA ASP A 59 -0.59 -16.26 17.72
C ASP A 59 -1.81 -16.22 18.67
N PHE A 60 -2.88 -15.55 18.25
CA PHE A 60 -4.05 -15.28 19.08
C PHE A 60 -4.82 -16.55 19.43
N ASN A 61 -5.19 -16.70 20.69
CA ASN A 61 -6.15 -17.72 21.08
C ASN A 61 -7.59 -17.36 20.61
N SER A 62 -8.55 -18.28 20.78
CA SER A 62 -9.91 -18.11 20.25
C SER A 62 -10.63 -16.86 20.79
N THR A 63 -10.42 -16.50 22.06
CA THR A 63 -11.03 -15.31 22.68
C THR A 63 -10.42 -14.03 22.12
N GLN A 64 -9.11 -13.96 22.02
CA GLN A 64 -8.38 -12.83 21.43
C GLN A 64 -8.73 -12.68 19.96
N SER A 65 -8.80 -13.78 19.21
CA SER A 65 -9.21 -13.81 17.80
C SER A 65 -10.59 -13.19 17.58
N ALA A 66 -11.56 -13.50 18.44
CA ALA A 66 -12.89 -12.89 18.37
C ALA A 66 -12.84 -11.37 18.64
N GLN A 67 -12.07 -10.94 19.66
CA GLN A 67 -11.91 -9.51 19.99
C GLN A 67 -11.24 -8.75 18.84
N VAL A 68 -10.13 -9.28 18.28
CA VAL A 68 -9.39 -8.64 17.19
C VAL A 68 -10.26 -8.53 15.93
N ARG A 69 -10.98 -9.58 15.55
CA ARG A 69 -11.88 -9.56 14.39
C ARG A 69 -12.99 -8.52 14.56
N ASN A 70 -13.65 -8.49 15.72
CA ASN A 70 -14.67 -7.47 16.00
C ASN A 70 -14.09 -6.05 15.95
N GLY A 71 -12.88 -5.84 16.46
CA GLY A 71 -12.20 -4.55 16.37
C GLY A 71 -11.88 -4.17 14.93
N LEU A 72 -11.38 -5.09 14.11
CA LEU A 72 -11.08 -4.86 12.70
C LEU A 72 -12.35 -4.56 11.88
N ASP A 73 -13.44 -5.26 12.15
CA ASP A 73 -14.75 -4.98 11.50
C ASP A 73 -15.25 -3.58 11.87
N ALA A 74 -15.16 -3.19 13.14
CA ALA A 74 -15.53 -1.84 13.59
C ALA A 74 -14.67 -0.75 12.93
N VAL A 75 -13.35 -0.97 12.82
CA VAL A 75 -12.44 -0.07 12.11
C VAL A 75 -12.80 0.02 10.62
N ALA A 76 -13.12 -1.10 9.97
CA ALA A 76 -13.48 -1.13 8.56
C ALA A 76 -14.77 -0.36 8.28
N VAL A 77 -15.79 -0.51 9.14
CA VAL A 77 -17.04 0.25 9.06
C VAL A 77 -16.77 1.75 9.20
N TRP A 78 -16.02 2.15 10.24
CA TRP A 78 -15.64 3.55 10.44
C TRP A 78 -14.84 4.08 9.24
N HIS A 79 -13.83 3.36 8.77
CA HIS A 79 -12.98 3.75 7.65
C HIS A 79 -13.81 3.96 6.37
N LYS A 80 -14.75 3.05 6.11
CA LYS A 80 -15.66 3.16 4.97
C LYS A 80 -16.51 4.45 5.04
N GLN A 81 -17.01 4.78 6.22
CA GLN A 81 -17.92 5.92 6.41
C GLN A 81 -17.19 7.26 6.44
N THR A 82 -15.96 7.31 6.96
CA THR A 82 -15.29 8.56 7.30
C THR A 82 -14.03 8.84 6.48
N GLU A 83 -13.30 7.82 6.02
CA GLU A 83 -11.96 8.01 5.45
C GLU A 83 -11.91 7.88 3.92
N LEU A 84 -12.85 7.18 3.28
CA LEU A 84 -12.79 6.97 1.83
C LEU A 84 -12.82 8.28 1.04
N GLU A 85 -13.64 9.28 1.44
CA GLU A 85 -13.64 10.59 0.79
C GLU A 85 -12.35 11.38 1.04
N PRO A 86 -11.85 11.54 2.29
CA PRO A 86 -10.54 12.13 2.53
C PRO A 86 -9.40 11.48 1.75
N TYR A 87 -9.37 10.17 1.62
CA TYR A 87 -8.38 9.49 0.77
C TYR A 87 -8.57 9.81 -0.72
N GLY A 88 -9.82 9.88 -1.18
CA GLY A 88 -10.13 10.33 -2.55
C GLY A 88 -9.58 11.74 -2.80
N VAL A 89 -9.78 12.67 -1.87
CA VAL A 89 -9.23 14.04 -1.95
C VAL A 89 -7.70 14.04 -1.97
N LEU A 90 -7.04 13.24 -1.14
CA LEU A 90 -5.58 13.10 -1.16
C LEU A 90 -5.05 12.58 -2.50
N LEU A 91 -5.75 11.63 -3.10
CA LEU A 91 -5.38 11.07 -4.40
C LEU A 91 -5.62 12.09 -5.54
N ASP A 92 -6.68 12.90 -5.48
CA ASP A 92 -6.88 14.01 -6.42
C ASP A 92 -5.77 15.06 -6.32
N GLN A 93 -5.35 15.40 -5.11
CA GLN A 93 -4.22 16.30 -4.88
C GLN A 93 -2.92 15.73 -5.46
N ALA A 94 -2.66 14.42 -5.24
CA ALA A 94 -1.51 13.73 -5.81
C ALA A 94 -1.58 13.70 -7.35
N SER A 95 -2.77 13.45 -7.92
CA SER A 95 -3.01 13.50 -9.37
C SER A 95 -2.70 14.88 -9.94
N ALA A 96 -3.16 15.95 -9.31
CA ALA A 96 -2.86 17.33 -9.73
C ALA A 96 -1.35 17.66 -9.66
N LEU A 97 -0.65 17.19 -8.62
CA LEU A 97 0.79 17.32 -8.52
C LEU A 97 1.50 16.54 -9.64
N ALA A 98 1.07 15.31 -9.92
CA ALA A 98 1.69 14.46 -10.94
C ALA A 98 1.53 15.01 -12.37
N ALA A 99 0.48 15.78 -12.65
CA ALA A 99 0.23 16.37 -13.97
C ALA A 99 1.25 17.47 -14.35
N SER A 100 1.93 18.08 -13.37
CA SER A 100 2.80 19.24 -13.57
C SER A 100 4.08 19.16 -12.72
N SER A 101 4.98 20.11 -12.88
CA SER A 101 6.12 20.22 -12.00
C SER A 101 5.67 20.70 -10.60
N PHE A 102 6.24 20.15 -9.56
CA PHE A 102 5.97 20.54 -8.18
C PHE A 102 7.26 20.69 -7.37
N THR A 103 7.18 21.39 -6.26
CA THR A 103 8.31 21.67 -5.38
C THR A 103 8.40 20.62 -4.25
N PRO A 104 9.58 20.45 -3.62
CA PRO A 104 9.73 19.62 -2.42
C PRO A 104 8.78 20.00 -1.29
N ALA A 105 8.52 21.31 -1.14
CA ALA A 105 7.56 21.80 -0.13
C ALA A 105 6.11 21.32 -0.42
N GLN A 106 5.71 21.25 -1.69
CA GLN A 106 4.40 20.70 -2.07
C GLN A 106 4.33 19.18 -1.82
N ALA A 107 5.39 18.44 -2.17
CA ALA A 107 5.48 17.01 -1.85
C ALA A 107 5.39 16.78 -0.33
N CYS A 108 6.15 17.52 0.47
CA CYS A 108 6.12 17.41 1.93
C CYS A 108 4.74 17.75 2.53
N ARG A 109 4.04 18.76 2.04
CA ARG A 109 2.68 19.08 2.52
C ARG A 109 1.68 17.93 2.22
N TRP A 110 1.79 17.32 1.04
CA TRP A 110 0.97 16.17 0.70
C TRP A 110 1.23 14.99 1.67
N VAL A 111 2.51 14.72 1.97
CA VAL A 111 2.89 13.68 2.95
C VAL A 111 2.35 13.99 4.34
N ASP A 112 2.35 15.26 4.76
CA ASP A 112 1.77 15.67 6.05
C ASP A 112 0.27 15.38 6.09
N SER A 113 -0.44 15.69 5.01
CA SER A 113 -1.87 15.39 4.90
C SER A 113 -2.14 13.88 4.93
N ALA A 114 -1.33 13.06 4.25
CA ALA A 114 -1.42 11.61 4.30
C ALA A 114 -1.13 11.06 5.71
N THR A 115 -0.10 11.61 6.38
CA THR A 115 0.25 11.23 7.76
C THR A 115 -0.86 11.57 8.75
N GLN A 116 -1.57 12.69 8.56
CA GLN A 116 -2.76 13.04 9.37
C GLN A 116 -3.89 12.00 9.22
N ARG A 117 -4.12 11.47 8.01
CA ARG A 117 -5.11 10.40 7.82
C ARG A 117 -4.68 9.10 8.50
N ALA A 118 -3.41 8.75 8.41
CA ALA A 118 -2.87 7.60 9.13
C ALA A 118 -2.96 7.77 10.66
N ASP A 119 -2.73 8.98 11.20
CA ASP A 119 -2.94 9.26 12.64
C ASP A 119 -4.40 9.14 13.04
N ALA A 120 -5.34 9.58 12.20
CA ALA A 120 -6.78 9.39 12.43
C ALA A 120 -7.15 7.90 12.47
N PHE A 121 -6.59 7.11 11.56
CA PHE A 121 -6.77 5.65 11.56
C PHE A 121 -6.28 5.01 12.86
N VAL A 122 -5.06 5.35 13.31
CA VAL A 122 -4.50 4.82 14.56
C VAL A 122 -5.29 5.28 15.77
N ALA A 123 -5.79 6.53 15.78
CA ALA A 123 -6.65 7.03 16.85
C ALA A 123 -7.94 6.21 16.99
N GLN A 124 -8.50 5.73 15.89
CA GLN A 124 -9.68 4.87 15.88
C GLN A 124 -9.34 3.41 16.21
N ALA A 125 -8.22 2.90 15.71
CA ALA A 125 -7.85 1.48 15.87
C ALA A 125 -7.29 1.17 17.28
N ALA A 126 -6.55 2.10 17.88
CA ALA A 126 -5.86 1.85 19.15
C ALA A 126 -6.80 1.45 20.30
N PRO A 127 -7.93 2.12 20.56
CA PRO A 127 -8.87 1.72 21.61
C PRO A 127 -9.44 0.31 21.39
N LEU A 128 -9.60 -0.10 20.13
CA LEU A 128 -10.13 -1.41 19.76
C LEU A 128 -9.07 -2.53 19.88
N ALA A 129 -7.78 -2.17 19.73
CA ALA A 129 -6.67 -3.12 19.87
C ALA A 129 -6.31 -3.41 21.35
N VAL A 130 -6.38 -2.41 22.22
CA VAL A 130 -5.93 -2.50 23.63
C VAL A 130 -6.53 -3.69 24.38
N PRO A 131 -7.85 -3.98 24.35
CA PRO A 131 -8.43 -5.10 25.08
C PRO A 131 -7.79 -6.46 24.72
N ALA A 132 -7.50 -6.71 23.48
CA ALA A 132 -6.84 -7.94 23.04
C ALA A 132 -5.37 -7.96 23.48
N MET A 133 -4.66 -6.83 23.33
CA MET A 133 -3.25 -6.72 23.75
C MET A 133 -3.07 -6.86 25.27
N ALA A 134 -4.05 -6.43 26.07
CA ALA A 134 -4.03 -6.58 27.52
C ALA A 134 -4.08 -8.06 27.97
N THR A 135 -4.61 -8.94 27.13
CA THR A 135 -4.74 -10.38 27.43
C THR A 135 -3.60 -11.24 26.91
N LEU A 136 -2.58 -10.63 26.25
CA LEU A 136 -1.43 -11.38 25.73
C LEU A 136 -0.70 -12.12 26.85
N THR A 137 -0.30 -13.36 26.58
CA THR A 137 0.48 -14.20 27.49
C THR A 137 1.99 -13.92 27.34
N PRO A 138 2.83 -14.33 28.31
CA PRO A 138 4.29 -14.30 28.13
C PRO A 138 4.76 -15.05 26.89
N VAL A 139 4.17 -16.23 26.60
CA VAL A 139 4.50 -17.06 25.44
C VAL A 139 4.21 -16.32 24.12
N GLN A 140 3.11 -15.58 24.05
CA GLN A 140 2.78 -14.78 22.88
C GLN A 140 3.76 -13.60 22.70
N LEU A 141 4.28 -13.00 23.76
CA LEU A 141 5.33 -12.00 23.65
C LEU A 141 6.68 -12.60 23.18
N GLU A 142 6.98 -13.84 23.60
CA GLU A 142 8.14 -14.58 23.09
C GLU A 142 7.97 -14.89 21.59
N HIS A 143 6.78 -15.34 21.17
CA HIS A 143 6.43 -15.53 19.76
C HIS A 143 6.61 -14.24 18.96
N TYR A 144 6.05 -13.10 19.44
CA TYR A 144 6.23 -11.79 18.81
C TYR A 144 7.72 -11.45 18.63
N ASN A 145 8.53 -11.64 19.69
CA ASN A 145 9.97 -11.36 19.61
C ASN A 145 10.69 -12.24 18.59
N ALA A 146 10.38 -13.53 18.55
CA ALA A 146 10.97 -14.45 17.58
C ALA A 146 10.56 -14.06 16.14
N TYR A 147 9.29 -13.74 15.93
CA TYR A 147 8.78 -13.33 14.61
C TYR A 147 9.43 -12.02 14.10
N ILE A 148 9.53 -10.99 14.95
CA ILE A 148 10.20 -9.75 14.54
C ILE A 148 11.70 -9.94 14.32
N ALA A 149 12.36 -10.83 15.08
CA ALA A 149 13.78 -11.14 14.89
C ALA A 149 14.04 -11.78 13.52
N GLU A 150 13.20 -12.74 13.10
CA GLU A 150 13.27 -13.34 11.77
C GLU A 150 13.08 -12.28 10.67
N ARG A 151 12.08 -11.41 10.81
CA ARG A 151 11.84 -10.33 9.84
C ARG A 151 12.96 -9.30 9.82
N ASN A 152 13.65 -9.10 10.93
CA ASN A 152 14.82 -8.23 11.01
C ASN A 152 16.02 -8.88 10.32
N ALA A 153 16.26 -10.18 10.53
CA ALA A 153 17.31 -10.92 9.84
C ALA A 153 17.13 -10.86 8.31
N LYS A 154 15.89 -11.10 7.84
CA LYS A 154 15.57 -10.96 6.41
C LYS A 154 15.83 -9.54 5.90
N TRP A 155 15.41 -8.51 6.65
CA TRP A 155 15.65 -7.12 6.26
C TRP A 155 17.15 -6.79 6.19
N GLN A 156 17.95 -7.28 7.15
CA GLN A 156 19.40 -7.14 7.15
C GLN A 156 20.02 -7.82 5.93
N ASP A 157 19.58 -9.02 5.60
CA ASP A 157 20.03 -9.73 4.43
C ASP A 157 19.77 -8.94 3.14
N GLU A 158 18.56 -8.42 2.97
CA GLU A 158 18.15 -7.66 1.78
C GLU A 158 18.83 -6.28 1.66
N GLN A 159 19.13 -5.58 2.77
CA GLN A 159 19.50 -4.17 2.77
C GLN A 159 20.93 -3.87 3.25
N LEU A 160 21.51 -4.74 4.08
CA LEU A 160 22.81 -4.52 4.71
C LEU A 160 23.87 -5.56 4.29
N THR A 161 23.45 -6.80 4.00
CA THR A 161 24.35 -7.87 3.58
C THR A 161 24.71 -7.73 2.09
N GLY A 162 25.85 -8.29 1.70
CA GLY A 162 26.34 -8.27 0.31
C GLY A 162 27.13 -7.02 -0.07
N ALA A 163 27.60 -7.01 -1.30
CA ALA A 163 28.42 -5.92 -1.86
C ALA A 163 27.57 -4.63 -2.02
N PRO A 164 28.18 -3.44 -1.97
CA PRO A 164 27.47 -2.18 -2.19
C PRO A 164 26.66 -2.15 -3.48
N GLN A 165 27.18 -2.78 -4.54
CA GLN A 165 26.51 -2.88 -5.84
C GLN A 165 25.24 -3.75 -5.79
N GLU A 166 25.26 -4.85 -5.05
CA GLU A 166 24.09 -5.73 -4.87
C GLU A 166 22.98 -5.01 -4.10
N ARG A 167 23.34 -4.29 -3.04
CA ARG A 167 22.39 -3.46 -2.28
C ARG A 167 21.81 -2.32 -3.11
N LEU A 168 22.62 -1.69 -3.97
CA LEU A 168 22.13 -0.68 -4.92
C LEU A 168 21.17 -1.29 -5.93
N ALA A 169 21.52 -2.44 -6.52
CA ALA A 169 20.67 -3.16 -7.48
C ALA A 169 19.30 -3.51 -6.88
N PHE A 170 19.27 -4.00 -5.63
CA PHE A 170 18.03 -4.29 -4.91
C PHE A 170 17.15 -3.03 -4.73
N ARG A 171 17.77 -1.91 -4.32
CA ARG A 171 17.04 -0.64 -4.17
C ARG A 171 16.55 -0.11 -5.52
N LEU A 172 17.36 -0.26 -6.56
CA LEU A 172 17.01 0.16 -7.93
C LEU A 172 15.78 -0.62 -8.43
N GLU A 173 15.82 -1.95 -8.36
CA GLU A 173 14.69 -2.79 -8.78
C GLU A 173 13.37 -2.38 -8.09
N ARG A 174 13.40 -2.16 -6.79
CA ARG A 174 12.21 -1.72 -6.03
C ARG A 174 11.74 -0.33 -6.45
N SER A 175 12.68 0.59 -6.67
CA SER A 175 12.35 1.97 -7.10
C SER A 175 11.77 1.99 -8.51
N LEU A 176 12.33 1.21 -9.44
CA LEU A 176 11.81 1.09 -10.81
C LEU A 176 10.39 0.52 -10.80
N LYS A 177 10.15 -0.58 -10.11
CA LYS A 177 8.80 -1.16 -9.99
C LYS A 177 7.77 -0.15 -9.45
N GLN A 178 8.17 0.66 -8.46
CA GLN A 178 7.29 1.67 -7.89
C GLN A 178 7.03 2.83 -8.87
N LEU A 179 8.05 3.29 -9.60
CA LEU A 179 7.91 4.33 -10.61
C LEU A 179 7.05 3.85 -11.79
N GLU A 180 7.33 2.65 -12.31
CA GLU A 180 6.58 2.07 -13.43
C GLU A 180 5.09 1.87 -13.11
N ARG A 181 4.76 1.56 -11.87
CA ARG A 181 3.36 1.44 -11.42
C ARG A 181 2.54 2.70 -11.64
N PHE A 182 3.17 3.88 -11.54
CA PHE A 182 2.48 5.15 -11.71
C PHE A 182 2.74 5.77 -13.08
N TYR A 183 3.98 5.76 -13.54
CA TYR A 183 4.39 6.46 -14.76
C TYR A 183 4.37 5.60 -16.02
N GLY A 184 4.12 4.29 -15.89
CA GLY A 184 4.28 3.33 -16.99
C GLY A 184 5.77 3.02 -17.24
N ASN A 185 6.05 2.40 -18.39
CA ASN A 185 7.39 1.92 -18.71
C ASN A 185 8.43 3.05 -18.73
N LEU A 186 9.57 2.79 -18.10
CA LEU A 186 10.73 3.68 -18.13
C LEU A 186 11.65 3.33 -19.31
N THR A 187 12.33 4.32 -19.83
CA THR A 187 13.40 4.12 -20.81
C THR A 187 14.70 3.75 -20.10
N THR A 188 15.60 3.05 -20.78
CA THR A 188 16.95 2.74 -20.25
C THR A 188 17.72 3.99 -19.79
N ALA A 189 17.49 5.14 -20.43
CA ALA A 189 18.09 6.40 -20.00
C ALA A 189 17.51 6.88 -18.66
N GLN A 190 16.20 6.74 -18.45
CA GLN A 190 15.55 7.07 -17.17
C GLN A 190 15.98 6.12 -16.06
N GLU A 191 16.07 4.81 -16.32
CA GLU A 191 16.57 3.81 -15.37
C GLU A 191 17.98 4.16 -14.87
N ARG A 192 18.90 4.53 -15.78
CA ARG A 192 20.25 5.00 -15.42
C ARG A 192 20.24 6.27 -14.56
N LEU A 193 19.34 7.21 -14.82
CA LEU A 193 19.18 8.40 -14.00
C LEU A 193 18.64 8.07 -12.60
N VAL A 194 17.72 7.12 -12.49
CA VAL A 194 17.24 6.61 -11.19
C VAL A 194 18.39 5.97 -10.43
N GLU A 195 19.18 5.11 -11.06
CA GLU A 195 20.35 4.46 -10.46
C GLU A 195 21.38 5.50 -9.96
N GLN A 196 21.69 6.50 -10.78
CA GLN A 196 22.61 7.59 -10.40
C GLN A 196 22.09 8.34 -9.17
N ARG A 197 20.80 8.66 -9.10
CA ARG A 197 20.20 9.36 -7.95
C ARG A 197 20.19 8.50 -6.70
N LEU A 198 19.94 7.21 -6.81
CA LEU A 198 20.00 6.28 -5.69
C LEU A 198 21.42 6.09 -5.17
N SER A 199 22.42 6.04 -6.06
CA SER A 199 23.84 5.88 -5.68
C SER A 199 24.39 7.14 -4.99
N SER A 200 23.91 8.33 -5.37
CA SER A 200 24.28 9.61 -4.74
C SER A 200 23.41 9.99 -3.53
N SER A 201 22.43 9.19 -3.19
CA SER A 201 21.52 9.41 -2.07
C SER A 201 22.26 9.25 -0.74
N SER A 202 21.96 10.10 0.24
CA SER A 202 22.43 9.95 1.62
C SER A 202 21.59 8.98 2.45
N TYR A 203 20.88 8.05 1.78
CA TYR A 203 20.19 6.98 2.47
C TYR A 203 21.19 6.00 3.06
N GLU A 204 21.17 5.85 4.38
CA GLU A 204 21.96 4.87 5.10
C GLU A 204 21.05 3.77 5.63
N ALA A 205 21.23 2.56 5.10
CA ALA A 205 20.44 1.40 5.50
C ALA A 205 20.64 1.04 6.98
N SER A 206 21.84 1.23 7.53
CA SER A 206 22.13 1.06 8.96
C SER A 206 21.30 1.99 9.83
N GLU A 207 21.24 3.28 9.52
CA GLU A 207 20.39 4.24 10.26
C GLU A 207 18.90 3.85 10.18
N ALA A 208 18.44 3.37 9.03
CA ALA A 208 17.06 2.91 8.86
C ALA A 208 16.79 1.66 9.69
N PHE A 209 17.75 0.77 9.81
CA PHE A 209 17.66 -0.42 10.66
C PHE A 209 17.66 -0.07 12.14
N ASP A 210 18.55 0.80 12.60
CA ASP A 210 18.61 1.25 13.98
C ASP A 210 17.28 1.89 14.42
N ARG A 211 16.71 2.75 13.56
CA ARG A 211 15.39 3.34 13.81
C ARG A 211 14.29 2.27 13.85
N ARG A 212 14.34 1.27 12.99
CA ARG A 212 13.42 0.13 13.00
C ARG A 212 13.47 -0.60 14.33
N LEU A 213 14.67 -0.92 14.83
CA LEU A 213 14.87 -1.59 16.11
C LEU A 213 14.38 -0.72 17.29
N ALA A 214 14.67 0.58 17.26
CA ALA A 214 14.20 1.50 18.29
C ALA A 214 12.66 1.58 18.36
N ASN A 215 11.99 1.63 17.20
CA ASN A 215 10.52 1.63 17.14
C ASN A 215 9.91 0.31 17.63
N GLN A 216 10.52 -0.82 17.27
CA GLN A 216 10.11 -2.14 17.76
C GLN A 216 10.29 -2.27 19.27
N ALA A 217 11.38 -1.74 19.82
CA ALA A 217 11.62 -1.72 21.27
C ALA A 217 10.55 -0.90 22.03
N LYS A 218 10.16 0.27 21.50
CA LYS A 218 9.07 1.08 22.06
C LYS A 218 7.74 0.33 22.07
N LEU A 219 7.41 -0.35 20.96
CA LEU A 219 6.18 -1.14 20.87
C LEU A 219 6.21 -2.33 21.82
N LEU A 220 7.32 -3.05 21.90
CA LEU A 220 7.48 -4.17 22.81
C LEU A 220 7.36 -3.72 24.28
N ASP A 221 7.93 -2.58 24.64
CA ASP A 221 7.81 -2.01 25.99
C ASP A 221 6.34 -1.66 26.29
N TRP A 222 5.63 -1.05 25.38
CA TRP A 222 4.20 -0.81 25.50
C TRP A 222 3.40 -2.12 25.64
N LEU A 223 3.69 -3.16 24.83
CA LEU A 223 3.05 -4.47 24.92
C LEU A 223 3.26 -5.12 26.31
N LYS A 224 4.44 -4.96 26.90
CA LYS A 224 4.72 -5.45 28.25
C LYS A 224 3.92 -4.72 29.32
N ARG A 225 3.73 -3.40 29.17
CA ARG A 225 2.99 -2.59 30.14
C ARG A 225 1.47 -2.79 30.05
N VAL A 226 0.92 -2.88 28.83
CA VAL A 226 -0.53 -3.05 28.63
C VAL A 226 -1.02 -4.42 29.07
N ARG A 227 -0.15 -5.43 29.07
CA ARG A 227 -0.48 -6.79 29.48
C ARG A 227 -0.94 -6.84 30.93
N GLY A 228 -2.12 -7.41 31.16
CA GLY A 228 -2.76 -7.47 32.47
C GLY A 228 -3.47 -6.18 32.92
N ALA A 229 -3.52 -5.17 32.01
CA ALA A 229 -4.26 -3.94 32.24
C ALA A 229 -5.77 -4.21 32.38
N GLY A 230 -6.42 -3.51 33.30
CA GLY A 230 -7.87 -3.52 33.43
C GLY A 230 -8.56 -2.48 32.54
N PRO A 231 -9.89 -2.62 32.33
CA PRO A 231 -10.67 -1.74 31.46
C PRO A 231 -10.53 -0.24 31.76
N ASP A 232 -10.40 0.12 33.04
CA ASP A 232 -10.28 1.52 33.49
C ASP A 232 -9.02 2.23 32.96
N SER A 233 -8.01 1.47 32.51
CA SER A 233 -6.75 1.99 31.98
C SER A 233 -6.65 1.94 30.44
N PHE A 234 -7.62 1.36 29.75
CA PHE A 234 -7.55 1.12 28.30
C PHE A 234 -7.40 2.40 27.48
N ASP A 235 -8.11 3.46 27.86
CA ASP A 235 -7.99 4.75 27.16
C ASP A 235 -6.58 5.34 27.26
N GLY A 236 -5.94 5.22 28.43
CA GLY A 236 -4.56 5.64 28.64
C GLY A 236 -3.60 4.86 27.72
N TYR A 237 -3.71 3.53 27.69
CA TYR A 237 -2.89 2.70 26.82
C TYR A 237 -3.15 2.92 25.32
N ALA A 238 -4.38 3.24 24.92
CA ALA A 238 -4.69 3.59 23.56
C ALA A 238 -4.01 4.92 23.14
N GLN A 239 -3.99 5.91 24.03
CA GLN A 239 -3.27 7.18 23.81
C GLN A 239 -1.74 6.95 23.75
N GLU A 240 -1.18 6.11 24.61
CA GLU A 240 0.23 5.72 24.56
C GLU A 240 0.59 5.02 23.24
N LEU A 241 -0.24 4.06 22.78
CA LEU A 241 -0.01 3.38 21.50
C LEU A 241 -0.01 4.36 20.33
N ARG A 242 -0.94 5.31 20.34
CA ARG A 242 -0.94 6.41 19.36
C ARG A 242 0.31 7.26 19.45
N GLY A 243 0.84 7.50 20.67
CA GLY A 243 2.12 8.17 20.88
C GLY A 243 3.29 7.40 20.28
N VAL A 244 3.37 6.09 20.54
CA VAL A 244 4.40 5.19 19.95
C VAL A 244 4.36 5.25 18.43
N TRP A 245 3.16 5.24 17.83
CA TRP A 245 3.01 5.36 16.39
C TRP A 245 3.48 6.72 15.87
N ARG A 246 3.05 7.82 16.48
CA ARG A 246 3.48 9.18 16.08
C ARG A 246 4.99 9.34 16.15
N ASP A 247 5.61 8.86 17.21
CA ASP A 247 7.08 8.87 17.35
C ASP A 247 7.75 8.09 16.21
N SER A 248 7.20 6.94 15.82
CA SER A 248 7.74 6.12 14.73
C SER A 248 7.68 6.83 13.37
N MET A 249 6.71 7.74 13.19
CA MET A 249 6.52 8.54 11.98
C MET A 249 7.34 9.83 11.97
N GLN A 250 7.95 10.21 13.10
CA GLN A 250 8.79 11.39 13.15
C GLN A 250 10.13 11.13 12.44
N TRP A 251 10.43 12.01 11.52
CA TRP A 251 11.71 12.04 10.83
C TRP A 251 12.44 13.35 11.15
N PRO A 252 13.77 13.32 11.32
CA PRO A 252 14.55 14.57 11.36
C PRO A 252 14.18 15.44 10.14
N GLN A 253 13.97 16.73 10.35
CA GLN A 253 13.50 17.64 9.30
C GLN A 253 14.37 17.57 8.04
N ALA A 254 15.70 17.48 8.20
CA ALA A 254 16.63 17.38 7.08
C ALA A 254 16.39 16.10 6.23
N LYS A 255 16.20 14.94 6.88
CA LYS A 255 15.92 13.67 6.19
C LYS A 255 14.57 13.70 5.48
N ARG A 256 13.57 14.33 6.09
CA ARG A 256 12.24 14.51 5.49
C ARG A 256 12.31 15.39 4.24
N LEU A 257 12.97 16.55 4.32
CA LEU A 257 13.15 17.44 3.17
C LEU A 257 13.92 16.74 2.04
N GLN A 258 14.94 15.98 2.37
CA GLN A 258 15.70 15.20 1.42
C GLN A 258 14.85 14.15 0.71
N TRP A 259 13.96 13.43 1.44
CA TRP A 259 13.03 12.51 0.83
C TRP A 259 12.06 13.23 -0.11
N CYS A 260 11.50 14.38 0.30
CA CYS A 260 10.63 15.19 -0.57
C CYS A 260 11.36 15.68 -1.84
N GLN A 261 12.65 16.05 -1.71
CA GLN A 261 13.47 16.41 -2.85
C GLN A 261 13.67 15.21 -3.80
N GLN A 262 13.95 14.02 -3.26
CA GLN A 262 14.12 12.81 -4.06
C GLN A 262 12.86 12.47 -4.87
N VAL A 263 11.66 12.65 -4.31
CA VAL A 263 10.40 12.45 -5.04
C VAL A 263 10.30 13.41 -6.22
N VAL A 264 10.63 14.70 -6.01
CA VAL A 264 10.67 15.71 -7.09
C VAL A 264 11.71 15.33 -8.15
N ASP A 265 12.88 14.89 -7.71
CA ASP A 265 13.97 14.50 -8.61
C ASP A 265 13.57 13.34 -9.52
N PHE A 266 12.88 12.33 -9.01
CA PHE A 266 12.35 11.25 -9.84
C PHE A 266 11.24 11.74 -10.77
N HIS A 267 10.36 12.61 -10.31
CA HIS A 267 9.32 13.19 -11.14
C HIS A 267 9.88 14.04 -12.30
N THR A 268 10.98 14.75 -12.09
CA THR A 268 11.56 15.64 -13.11
C THR A 268 12.14 14.90 -14.33
N ILE A 269 12.54 13.63 -14.18
CA ILE A 269 13.04 12.82 -15.29
C ILE A 269 11.93 12.20 -16.14
N MET A 270 10.68 12.31 -15.71
CA MET A 270 9.53 11.76 -16.44
C MET A 270 9.09 12.67 -17.58
N THR A 271 8.73 12.08 -18.70
CA THR A 271 8.17 12.80 -19.85
C THR A 271 6.78 13.36 -19.51
N PRO A 272 6.28 14.37 -20.27
CA PRO A 272 4.91 14.85 -20.11
C PRO A 272 3.85 13.74 -20.23
N ALA A 273 4.04 12.79 -21.16
CA ALA A 273 3.13 11.65 -21.31
C ALA A 273 3.13 10.73 -20.07
N GLN A 274 4.30 10.43 -19.50
CA GLN A 274 4.40 9.63 -18.27
C GLN A 274 3.79 10.36 -17.07
N ARG A 275 3.98 11.67 -16.94
CA ARG A 275 3.32 12.47 -15.91
C ARG A 275 1.80 12.43 -16.03
N GLN A 276 1.29 12.51 -17.26
CA GLN A 276 -0.13 12.36 -17.54
C GLN A 276 -0.63 10.96 -17.12
N THR A 277 0.11 9.89 -17.45
CA THR A 277 -0.20 8.52 -17.01
C THR A 277 -0.27 8.43 -15.47
N ALA A 278 0.67 9.04 -14.76
CA ALA A 278 0.66 9.05 -13.29
C ALA A 278 -0.55 9.81 -12.73
N SER A 279 -0.87 10.96 -13.31
CA SER A 279 -2.05 11.75 -12.94
C SER A 279 -3.34 10.94 -13.14
N GLU A 280 -3.52 10.31 -14.29
CA GLU A 280 -4.69 9.48 -14.62
C GLU A 280 -4.81 8.25 -13.70
N THR A 281 -3.68 7.60 -13.39
CA THR A 281 -3.63 6.47 -12.45
C THR A 281 -4.09 6.88 -11.06
N LEU A 282 -3.61 8.00 -10.54
CA LEU A 282 -4.00 8.53 -9.22
C LEU A 282 -5.47 8.98 -9.21
N ALA A 283 -5.94 9.64 -10.27
CA ALA A 283 -7.34 10.00 -10.42
C ALA A 283 -8.26 8.77 -10.52
N ALA A 284 -7.80 7.68 -11.14
CA ALA A 284 -8.53 6.42 -11.15
C ALA A 284 -8.65 5.85 -9.73
N TYR A 285 -7.57 5.80 -8.98
CA TYR A 285 -7.62 5.38 -7.56
C TYR A 285 -8.55 6.27 -6.73
N ALA A 286 -8.57 7.59 -6.95
CA ALA A 286 -9.50 8.49 -6.25
C ALA A 286 -10.97 8.14 -6.51
N ARG A 287 -11.31 7.84 -7.78
CA ARG A 287 -12.66 7.39 -8.16
C ARG A 287 -13.01 6.05 -7.53
N ASP A 288 -12.06 5.11 -7.56
CA ASP A 288 -12.23 3.78 -6.99
C ASP A 288 -12.49 3.83 -5.48
N PHE A 289 -11.73 4.65 -4.74
CA PHE A 289 -11.96 4.85 -3.30
C PHE A 289 -13.35 5.43 -3.02
N ARG A 290 -13.82 6.38 -3.82
CA ARG A 290 -15.19 6.93 -3.67
C ARG A 290 -16.27 5.90 -4.02
N ALA A 291 -16.02 5.02 -4.99
CA ALA A 291 -16.96 3.96 -5.37
C ALA A 291 -17.11 2.87 -4.30
N LEU A 292 -16.20 2.77 -3.33
CA LEU A 292 -16.29 1.86 -2.17
C LEU A 292 -17.26 2.35 -1.08
N ARG A 293 -17.68 3.62 -1.11
CA ARG A 293 -18.65 4.20 -0.16
C ARG A 293 -20.04 3.62 -0.38
#